data_7f95667c06e1593bde6be117967240ff
#
_entry.id   7f95667c06e1593bde6be117967240ff
#
_cell.length_a   1.000
_cell.length_b   1.000
_cell.length_c   1.000
_cell.angle_alpha   90.00
_cell.angle_beta   90.00
_cell.angle_gamma   90.00
#
_symmetry.space_group_name_H-M   'P 1'
#
loop_
_entity.id
_entity.type
_entity.pdbx_description
1 polymer ?
#
loop_
_entity_poly.entity_id
_entity_poly.type
_entity_poly.pdbx_seq_one_letter_code
_entity_poly.pdbx_strand_id
1 'polypeptide(L)'
;MNILVNFADEKYKQVRSINSWTGIHVAGMDLVKEYTPEDIDSSFKNDNVNIFKYKRGCGLWLWKPYFINKVINENKDGDYIFYCDSGGFFIRNPKALYEYLTDEQPLFVCDIPLLESCFTKPECFKIMGCDTDNIK
;
A
#
# COMPACT_ATOMS: atom_id res chain seq x y z
N MET A 1 -5.61 -10.12 13.36
CA MET A 1 -4.49 -10.76 12.61
C MET A 1 -3.54 -9.70 12.10
N ASN A 2 -2.28 -10.10 11.81
CA ASN A 2 -1.29 -9.24 11.17
C ASN A 2 -1.18 -9.67 9.70
N ILE A 3 -1.57 -8.83 8.78
CA ILE A 3 -1.71 -9.17 7.36
C ILE A 3 -0.72 -8.34 6.55
N LEU A 4 0.20 -9.01 5.86
CA LEU A 4 1.07 -8.37 4.90
C LEU A 4 0.38 -8.32 3.53
N VAL A 5 0.41 -7.15 2.91
CA VAL A 5 -0.06 -6.95 1.53
C VAL A 5 1.11 -6.52 0.67
N ASN A 6 1.33 -7.20 -0.42
CA ASN A 6 2.32 -6.82 -1.42
C ASN A 6 1.82 -7.07 -2.85
N PHE A 7 2.53 -6.52 -3.81
CA PHE A 7 2.22 -6.65 -5.22
C PHE A 7 3.51 -6.81 -6.03
N ALA A 8 3.51 -7.69 -7.02
CA ALA A 8 4.59 -7.78 -7.99
C ALA A 8 4.05 -8.17 -9.37
N ASP A 9 4.61 -7.54 -10.39
CA ASP A 9 4.60 -8.08 -11.75
C ASP A 9 5.68 -9.17 -11.89
N GLU A 10 5.79 -9.76 -13.07
CA GLU A 10 6.76 -10.83 -13.35
C GLU A 10 8.20 -10.39 -13.08
N LYS A 11 8.52 -9.12 -13.29
CA LYS A 11 9.87 -8.57 -13.05
C LYS A 11 10.26 -8.59 -11.56
N TYR A 12 9.30 -8.38 -10.67
CA TYR A 12 9.53 -8.27 -9.22
C TYR A 12 9.13 -9.52 -8.44
N LYS A 13 8.72 -10.59 -9.10
CA LYS A 13 8.23 -11.83 -8.49
C LYS A 13 9.25 -12.47 -7.52
N GLN A 14 10.53 -12.51 -7.90
CA GLN A 14 11.55 -13.10 -7.04
C GLN A 14 11.80 -12.28 -5.76
N VAL A 15 11.87 -10.95 -5.88
CA VAL A 15 12.06 -10.10 -4.69
C VAL A 15 10.81 -10.10 -3.81
N ARG A 16 9.60 -10.24 -4.38
CA ARG A 16 8.38 -10.44 -3.61
C ARG A 16 8.44 -11.70 -2.75
N SER A 17 8.99 -12.81 -3.26
CA SER A 17 9.09 -14.03 -2.46
C SER A 17 9.96 -13.83 -1.22
N ILE A 18 11.01 -13.01 -1.28
CA ILE A 18 11.82 -12.64 -0.12
C ILE A 18 11.01 -11.77 0.84
N ASN A 19 10.27 -10.78 0.32
CA ASN A 19 9.39 -9.94 1.12
C ASN A 19 8.37 -10.79 1.88
N SER A 20 7.68 -11.70 1.21
CA SER A 20 6.67 -12.58 1.80
C SER A 20 7.29 -13.55 2.82
N TRP A 21 8.42 -14.15 2.49
CA TRP A 21 9.12 -15.05 3.40
C TRP A 21 9.55 -14.35 4.69
N THR A 22 10.18 -13.17 4.56
CA THR A 22 10.57 -12.37 5.74
C THR A 22 9.37 -11.82 6.48
N GLY A 23 8.26 -11.55 5.80
CA GLY A 23 6.99 -11.19 6.41
C GLY A 23 6.50 -12.25 7.40
N ILE A 24 6.51 -13.51 7.00
CA ILE A 24 6.10 -14.63 7.88
C ILE A 24 7.16 -14.91 8.95
N HIS A 25 8.41 -15.13 8.55
CA HIS A 25 9.43 -15.72 9.45
C HIS A 25 10.16 -14.70 10.32
N VAL A 26 10.18 -13.43 9.94
CA VAL A 26 10.90 -12.36 10.66
C VAL A 26 9.93 -11.36 11.27
N ALA A 27 8.94 -10.91 10.50
CA ALA A 27 7.97 -9.92 10.97
C ALA A 27 6.83 -10.54 11.79
N GLY A 28 6.59 -11.85 11.69
CA GLY A 28 5.52 -12.53 12.42
C GLY A 28 4.13 -12.18 11.88
N MET A 29 4.02 -12.01 10.56
CA MET A 29 2.73 -11.85 9.89
C MET A 29 1.96 -13.18 9.90
N ASP A 30 0.67 -13.12 10.20
CA ASP A 30 -0.22 -14.28 10.23
C ASP A 30 -0.62 -14.71 8.81
N LEU A 31 -0.68 -13.75 7.89
CA LEU A 31 -1.11 -13.95 6.51
C LEU A 31 -0.34 -13.02 5.56
N VAL A 32 -0.02 -13.51 4.36
CA VAL A 32 0.48 -12.68 3.27
C VAL A 32 -0.51 -12.73 2.10
N LYS A 33 -1.01 -11.59 1.70
CA LYS A 33 -1.82 -11.42 0.49
C LYS A 33 -0.91 -10.89 -0.62
N GLU A 34 -0.53 -11.80 -1.51
CA GLU A 34 0.28 -11.52 -2.69
C GLU A 34 -0.62 -11.21 -3.87
N TYR A 35 -0.41 -10.05 -4.50
CA TYR A 35 -1.18 -9.64 -5.67
C TYR A 35 -0.29 -9.47 -6.90
N THR A 36 -0.92 -9.62 -8.07
CA THR A 36 -0.32 -9.48 -9.39
C THR A 36 -1.20 -8.59 -10.27
N PRO A 37 -0.75 -8.17 -11.47
CA PRO A 37 -1.61 -7.45 -12.40
C PRO A 37 -2.89 -8.20 -12.81
N GLU A 38 -2.87 -9.53 -12.75
CA GLU A 38 -3.99 -10.41 -13.11
C GLU A 38 -5.11 -10.36 -12.06
N ASP A 39 -4.77 -10.06 -10.80
CA ASP A 39 -5.72 -10.01 -9.67
C ASP A 39 -6.56 -8.72 -9.64
N ILE A 40 -6.25 -7.77 -10.51
CA ILE A 40 -7.03 -6.53 -10.63
C ILE A 40 -8.32 -6.83 -11.42
N ASP A 41 -9.47 -6.56 -10.80
CA ASP A 41 -10.78 -6.81 -11.43
C ASP A 41 -10.92 -6.11 -12.78
N SER A 42 -11.53 -6.81 -13.74
CA SER A 42 -11.72 -6.31 -15.10
C SER A 42 -12.58 -5.04 -15.15
N SER A 43 -13.58 -4.93 -14.26
CA SER A 43 -14.38 -3.70 -14.13
C SER A 43 -13.52 -2.51 -13.74
N PHE A 44 -12.68 -2.67 -12.71
CA PHE A 44 -11.78 -1.61 -12.27
C PHE A 44 -10.76 -1.21 -13.35
N LYS A 45 -10.22 -2.20 -14.11
CA LYS A 45 -9.36 -1.91 -15.25
C LYS A 45 -10.08 -1.13 -16.32
N ASN A 46 -11.32 -1.50 -16.65
CA ASN A 46 -12.11 -0.83 -17.68
C ASN A 46 -12.47 0.61 -17.30
N ASP A 47 -12.86 0.83 -16.05
CA ASP A 47 -13.19 2.17 -15.54
C ASP A 47 -11.96 3.09 -15.53
N ASN A 48 -10.76 2.51 -15.47
CA ASN A 48 -9.49 3.23 -15.39
C ASN A 48 -8.56 2.94 -16.58
N VAL A 49 -9.11 2.60 -17.74
CA VAL A 49 -8.35 2.21 -18.94
C VAL A 49 -7.28 3.23 -19.34
N ASN A 50 -7.57 4.52 -19.16
CA ASN A 50 -6.62 5.59 -19.46
C ASN A 50 -5.37 5.59 -18.58
N ILE A 51 -5.44 5.00 -17.37
CA ILE A 51 -4.33 4.86 -16.45
C ILE A 51 -3.61 3.53 -16.70
N PHE A 52 -4.35 2.44 -16.86
CA PHE A 52 -3.77 1.11 -17.07
C PHE A 52 -3.07 0.93 -18.42
N LYS A 53 -3.25 1.85 -19.38
CA LYS A 53 -2.44 1.87 -20.62
C LYS A 53 -0.97 2.24 -20.37
N TYR A 54 -0.62 2.86 -19.24
CA TYR A 54 0.76 3.19 -18.92
C TYR A 54 1.48 1.95 -18.37
N LYS A 55 2.61 1.60 -19.00
CA LYS A 55 3.46 0.47 -18.55
C LYS A 55 4.17 0.77 -17.24
N ARG A 56 4.52 2.06 -16.99
CA ARG A 56 5.20 2.47 -15.77
C ARG A 56 4.33 2.16 -14.55
N GLY A 57 4.90 1.41 -13.59
CA GLY A 57 4.20 1.04 -12.36
C GLY A 57 2.92 0.24 -12.58
N CYS A 58 2.79 -0.49 -13.72
CA CYS A 58 1.59 -1.27 -14.05
C CYS A 58 0.31 -0.44 -13.95
N GLY A 59 0.25 0.71 -14.61
CA GLY A 59 -0.86 1.66 -14.52
C GLY A 59 -0.62 2.71 -13.42
N LEU A 60 0.59 3.30 -13.41
CA LEU A 60 0.98 4.41 -12.52
C LEU A 60 0.70 4.10 -11.03
N TRP A 61 0.87 2.84 -10.61
CA TRP A 61 0.64 2.36 -9.24
C TRP A 61 -0.80 2.50 -8.73
N LEU A 62 -1.80 2.69 -9.59
CA LEU A 62 -3.21 2.78 -9.20
C LEU A 62 -3.71 1.52 -8.50
N TRP A 63 -3.11 0.37 -8.76
CA TRP A 63 -3.39 -0.89 -8.07
C TRP A 63 -3.07 -0.83 -6.56
N LYS A 64 -2.15 0.05 -6.12
CA LYS A 64 -1.74 0.14 -4.71
C LYS A 64 -2.93 0.51 -3.80
N PRO A 65 -3.58 1.66 -3.94
CA PRO A 65 -4.77 1.98 -3.14
C PRO A 65 -5.92 0.99 -3.38
N TYR A 66 -6.05 0.44 -4.58
CA TYR A 66 -7.06 -0.56 -4.90
C TYR A 66 -6.93 -1.81 -4.03
N PHE A 67 -5.74 -2.44 -3.96
CA PHE A 67 -5.54 -3.64 -3.16
C PHE A 67 -5.54 -3.36 -1.66
N ILE A 68 -4.99 -2.22 -1.22
CA ILE A 68 -5.07 -1.83 0.19
C ILE A 68 -6.54 -1.71 0.62
N ASN A 69 -7.35 -0.99 -0.14
CA ASN A 69 -8.78 -0.85 0.15
C ASN A 69 -9.53 -2.19 0.09
N LYS A 70 -9.21 -3.05 -0.88
CA LYS A 70 -9.77 -4.40 -0.99
C LYS A 70 -9.50 -5.20 0.29
N VAL A 71 -8.26 -5.20 0.76
CA VAL A 71 -7.89 -5.95 1.98
C VAL A 71 -8.53 -5.37 3.22
N ILE A 72 -8.63 -4.05 3.34
CA ILE A 72 -9.35 -3.40 4.46
C ILE A 72 -10.80 -3.89 4.51
N ASN A 73 -11.51 -3.89 3.37
CA ASN A 73 -12.91 -4.28 3.31
C ASN A 73 -13.16 -5.79 3.50
N GLU A 74 -12.17 -6.63 3.25
CA GLU A 74 -12.25 -8.09 3.40
C GLU A 74 -11.93 -8.58 4.82
N ASN A 75 -11.42 -7.71 5.68
CA ASN A 75 -10.95 -8.09 7.02
C ASN A 75 -11.77 -7.41 8.12
N LYS A 76 -11.49 -7.76 9.36
CA LYS A 76 -12.28 -7.33 10.52
C LYS A 76 -11.60 -6.17 11.23
N ASP A 77 -12.41 -5.39 11.96
CA ASP A 77 -11.88 -4.42 12.90
C ASP A 77 -10.94 -5.09 13.91
N GLY A 78 -9.80 -4.46 14.15
CA GLY A 78 -8.73 -4.99 14.99
C GLY A 78 -7.69 -5.84 14.25
N ASP A 79 -7.86 -6.11 12.96
CA ASP A 79 -6.80 -6.67 12.12
C ASP A 79 -5.81 -5.57 11.69
N TYR A 80 -4.51 -5.86 11.79
CA TYR A 80 -3.46 -4.96 11.32
C TYR A 80 -3.07 -5.29 9.89
N ILE A 81 -3.15 -4.30 9.01
CA ILE A 81 -2.79 -4.43 7.60
C ILE A 81 -1.48 -3.68 7.36
N PHE A 82 -0.47 -4.41 6.96
CA PHE A 82 0.85 -3.88 6.65
C PHE A 82 1.09 -3.94 5.14
N TYR A 83 1.07 -2.80 4.47
CA TYR A 83 1.48 -2.74 3.07
C TYR A 83 3.00 -2.57 2.98
N CYS A 84 3.65 -3.40 2.18
CA CYS A 84 5.08 -3.28 1.89
C CYS A 84 5.34 -3.48 0.39
N ASP A 85 6.08 -2.56 -0.21
CA ASP A 85 6.56 -2.74 -1.59
C ASP A 85 7.43 -4.00 -1.69
N SER A 86 7.27 -4.76 -2.76
CA SER A 86 7.95 -6.05 -2.96
C SER A 86 9.48 -5.97 -2.92
N GLY A 87 10.05 -4.79 -3.16
CA GLY A 87 11.50 -4.56 -3.04
C GLY A 87 12.00 -4.43 -1.60
N GLY A 88 11.11 -4.33 -0.62
CA GLY A 88 11.45 -4.31 0.80
C GLY A 88 11.52 -5.71 1.40
N PHE A 89 12.16 -5.84 2.57
CA PHE A 89 12.15 -7.05 3.36
C PHE A 89 12.22 -6.71 4.85
N PHE A 90 11.72 -7.60 5.68
CA PHE A 90 11.68 -7.39 7.13
C PHE A 90 12.98 -7.87 7.78
N ILE A 91 13.52 -7.04 8.66
CA ILE A 91 14.71 -7.37 9.47
C ILE A 91 14.34 -7.63 10.94
N ARG A 92 13.11 -7.30 11.36
CA ARG A 92 12.56 -7.53 12.70
C ARG A 92 11.03 -7.44 12.69
N ASN A 93 10.41 -7.87 13.76
CA ASN A 93 8.97 -7.77 13.96
C ASN A 93 8.54 -6.29 14.13
N PRO A 94 7.56 -5.79 13.35
CA PRO A 94 7.08 -4.42 13.42
C PRO A 94 6.08 -4.16 14.56
N LYS A 95 5.86 -5.11 15.47
CA LYS A 95 4.83 -5.04 16.54
C LYS A 95 4.86 -3.73 17.33
N ALA A 96 6.05 -3.17 17.58
CA ALA A 96 6.17 -1.89 18.27
C ALA A 96 5.50 -0.72 17.53
N LEU A 97 5.28 -0.83 16.20
CA LEU A 97 4.57 0.20 15.43
C LEU A 97 3.06 0.17 15.69
N TYR A 98 2.51 -0.97 16.09
CA TYR A 98 1.07 -1.10 16.34
C TYR A 98 0.61 -0.32 17.56
N GLU A 99 1.51 -0.04 18.53
CA GLU A 99 1.22 0.77 19.69
C GLU A 99 0.90 2.23 19.39
N TYR A 100 1.27 2.70 18.17
CA TYR A 100 0.93 4.03 17.67
C TYR A 100 -0.42 4.10 16.97
N LEU A 101 -1.10 2.96 16.75
CA LEU A 101 -2.41 2.91 16.13
C LEU A 101 -3.48 2.96 17.21
N THR A 102 -4.39 3.91 17.08
CA THR A 102 -5.57 4.09 17.96
C THR A 102 -6.84 4.22 17.10
N ASP A 103 -8.00 4.23 17.74
CA ASP A 103 -9.27 4.46 17.05
C ASP A 103 -9.30 5.85 16.39
N GLU A 104 -8.65 6.84 17.01
CA GLU A 104 -8.52 8.19 16.47
C GLU A 104 -7.44 8.31 15.38
N GLN A 105 -6.44 7.44 15.43
CA GLN A 105 -5.34 7.39 14.46
C GLN A 105 -5.14 5.96 13.95
N PRO A 106 -6.01 5.47 13.07
CA PRO A 106 -5.97 4.10 12.57
C PRO A 106 -4.89 3.87 11.49
N LEU A 107 -4.15 4.90 11.13
CA LEU A 107 -3.12 4.84 10.08
C LEU A 107 -1.75 5.24 10.63
N PHE A 108 -0.76 4.35 10.50
CA PHE A 108 0.63 4.69 10.78
C PHE A 108 1.28 5.31 9.55
N VAL A 109 1.79 6.52 9.70
CA VAL A 109 2.55 7.25 8.70
C VAL A 109 3.86 7.77 9.30
N CYS A 110 4.88 7.96 8.49
CA CYS A 110 6.14 8.55 8.91
C CYS A 110 6.23 9.98 8.40
N ASP A 111 6.54 10.90 9.27
CA ASP A 111 6.87 12.26 8.86
C ASP A 111 8.19 12.26 8.09
N ILE A 112 8.24 13.03 7.04
CA ILE A 112 9.46 13.34 6.30
C ILE A 112 9.68 14.85 6.33
N PRO A 113 10.94 15.33 6.38
CA PRO A 113 11.24 16.75 6.53
C PRO A 113 11.07 17.54 5.21
N LEU A 114 9.96 17.31 4.51
CA LEU A 114 9.62 17.93 3.24
C LEU A 114 8.13 18.24 3.20
N LEU A 115 7.76 19.31 2.53
CA LEU A 115 6.36 19.69 2.36
C LEU A 115 5.68 18.73 1.36
N GLU A 116 4.39 18.49 1.56
CA GLU A 116 3.60 17.66 0.66
C GLU A 116 3.62 18.17 -0.79
N SER A 117 3.69 19.49 -0.98
CA SER A 117 3.83 20.14 -2.29
C SER A 117 5.11 19.77 -3.06
N CYS A 118 6.12 19.17 -2.40
CA CYS A 118 7.30 18.62 -3.09
C CYS A 118 7.00 17.32 -3.85
N PHE A 119 5.91 16.62 -3.50
CA PHE A 119 5.57 15.30 -4.03
C PHE A 119 4.22 15.25 -4.74
N THR A 120 3.33 16.17 -4.40
CA THR A 120 1.94 16.18 -4.85
C THR A 120 1.69 17.31 -5.83
N LYS A 121 1.05 16.98 -6.95
CA LYS A 121 0.69 18.02 -7.94
C LYS A 121 -0.36 18.96 -7.37
N PRO A 122 -0.29 20.28 -7.68
CA PRO A 122 -1.25 21.27 -7.17
C PRO A 122 -2.73 20.92 -7.42
N GLU A 123 -3.02 20.28 -8.56
CA GLU A 123 -4.38 19.86 -8.92
C GLU A 123 -4.94 18.82 -7.96
N CYS A 124 -4.08 17.96 -7.37
CA CYS A 124 -4.52 16.95 -6.40
C CYS A 124 -5.08 17.60 -5.15
N PHE A 125 -4.45 18.66 -4.62
CA PHE A 125 -4.95 19.37 -3.45
C PHE A 125 -6.35 19.94 -3.68
N LYS A 126 -6.61 20.49 -4.88
CA LYS A 126 -7.92 21.03 -5.26
C LYS A 126 -8.98 19.92 -5.35
N ILE A 127 -8.65 18.81 -6.03
CA ILE A 127 -9.57 17.68 -6.20
C ILE A 127 -9.93 17.05 -4.84
N MET A 128 -8.98 16.97 -3.93
CA MET A 128 -9.17 16.42 -2.58
C MET A 128 -9.78 17.41 -1.59
N GLY A 129 -9.98 18.67 -1.98
CA GLY A 129 -10.54 19.70 -1.11
C GLY A 129 -9.60 20.12 0.04
N CYS A 130 -8.30 19.89 -0.10
CA CYS A 130 -7.28 20.20 0.90
C CYS A 130 -6.25 21.24 0.42
N ASP A 131 -6.66 22.14 -0.47
CA ASP A 131 -5.82 23.22 -1.00
C ASP A 131 -5.66 24.36 0.03
N THR A 132 -5.04 24.05 1.17
CA THR A 132 -4.80 24.99 2.28
C THR A 132 -3.30 25.10 2.55
N ASP A 133 -2.88 26.26 3.09
CA ASP A 133 -1.47 26.53 3.39
C ASP A 133 -0.90 25.60 4.48
N ASN A 134 -1.75 24.99 5.30
CA ASN A 134 -1.34 24.02 6.34
C ASN A 134 -1.01 22.63 5.82
N ILE A 135 -1.39 22.32 4.57
CA ILE A 135 -1.20 20.99 3.97
C ILE A 135 -0.16 21.02 2.84
N LYS A 136 0.06 22.16 2.24
CA LYS A 136 1.08 22.37 1.20
C LYS A 136 2.44 22.58 1.84
#